data_937cf3832dcd4426471b6f0502b38047
#
_entry.id   937cf3832dcd4426471b6f0502b38047
#
_cell.length_a   1.000
_cell.length_b   1.000
_cell.length_c   1.000
_cell.angle_alpha   90.00
_cell.angle_beta   90.00
_cell.angle_gamma   90.00
#
_symmetry.space_group_name_H-M   'P 1'
#
loop_
_entity.id
_entity.type
_entity.pdbx_description
1 polymer ?
#
loop_
_entity_poly.entity_id
_entity_poly.type
_entity_poly.pdbx_seq_one_letter_code
_entity_poly.pdbx_strand_id
1 'polypeptide(L)'
;MNGASTPSDAQGSAGGGGRTGYPGGVDPVIIGLLCGAVGLLIGVASMLAFRASERSRTVDLAVGEPTLAPGTAEVLSVLGRAYVVVDAVDGVVRANPSAYALGLVRGHTLVLDPLRELTRSVRADGVIVERRVELPRDPLAQSTLVLEMRVAPLDEEYILILADDRTDATRTEAMRHDFVVNVSHELKTPV
;
A
#
# COMPACT_ATOMS: atom_id res chain seq x y z
N MET A 1 -94.00 -30.50 -12.34
CA MET A 1 -94.65 -30.00 -11.10
C MET A 1 -93.67 -29.03 -10.47
N ASN A 2 -94.00 -27.82 -10.65
CA ASN A 2 -94.17 -26.76 -9.70
C ASN A 2 -92.92 -26.41 -8.88
N GLY A 3 -92.49 -25.24 -8.81
CA GLY A 3 -92.97 -23.89 -9.04
C GLY A 3 -91.79 -22.99 -8.59
N ALA A 4 -91.53 -21.97 -9.32
CA ALA A 4 -91.87 -20.58 -9.00
C ALA A 4 -91.35 -20.11 -7.64
N SER A 5 -90.45 -19.16 -7.56
CA SER A 5 -90.72 -17.74 -7.60
C SER A 5 -89.46 -16.94 -7.27
N THR A 6 -89.10 -16.01 -8.07
CA THR A 6 -88.49 -14.73 -7.72
C THR A 6 -89.50 -13.96 -6.89
N PRO A 7 -89.22 -12.90 -6.16
CA PRO A 7 -88.31 -11.78 -6.58
C PRO A 7 -87.65 -11.02 -5.41
N SER A 8 -86.95 -10.00 -5.85
CA SER A 8 -87.01 -8.61 -5.31
C SER A 8 -85.91 -8.12 -4.38
N ASP A 9 -85.26 -7.18 -4.95
CA ASP A 9 -84.99 -5.82 -4.43
C ASP A 9 -84.34 -5.60 -3.08
N ALA A 10 -83.27 -4.90 -3.11
CA ALA A 10 -83.06 -3.57 -2.56
C ALA A 10 -81.54 -3.37 -2.42
N GLN A 11 -80.97 -2.54 -3.25
CA GLN A 11 -80.70 -1.13 -2.88
C GLN A 11 -80.10 -0.94 -1.48
N GLY A 12 -78.88 -0.47 -1.47
CA GLY A 12 -78.44 0.25 -0.31
C GLY A 12 -76.97 0.42 -0.13
N SER A 13 -76.58 1.55 -0.54
CA SER A 13 -75.75 2.46 0.23
C SER A 13 -74.23 2.34 0.19
N ALA A 14 -73.74 3.32 -0.49
CA ALA A 14 -72.45 3.95 -0.26
C ALA A 14 -72.03 3.99 1.20
N GLY A 15 -70.86 3.59 1.45
CA GLY A 15 -70.17 3.74 2.75
C GLY A 15 -68.67 3.93 2.45
N GLY A 16 -68.31 5.08 2.19
CA GLY A 16 -67.48 5.98 2.95
C GLY A 16 -66.14 5.39 3.31
N GLY A 17 -65.15 5.48 2.38
CA GLY A 17 -63.75 5.27 2.72
C GLY A 17 -63.35 6.33 3.75
N GLY A 18 -63.35 5.94 4.99
CA GLY A 18 -62.80 6.72 6.08
C GLY A 18 -61.28 6.82 5.86
N ARG A 19 -60.88 7.90 5.23
CA ARG A 19 -59.49 8.38 5.36
C ARG A 19 -59.30 8.79 6.82
N THR A 20 -58.77 7.87 7.62
CA THR A 20 -58.18 8.24 8.89
C THR A 20 -56.89 9.01 8.57
N GLY A 21 -57.06 10.33 8.39
CA GLY A 21 -55.96 11.27 8.39
C GLY A 21 -55.32 11.27 9.77
N TYR A 22 -54.20 10.63 9.92
CA TYR A 22 -53.34 10.91 11.04
C TYR A 22 -52.73 12.30 10.77
N PRO A 23 -53.00 13.31 11.63
CA PRO A 23 -52.33 14.60 11.51
C PRO A 23 -50.93 14.44 12.05
N GLY A 24 -49.96 14.43 11.18
CA GLY A 24 -48.51 14.43 11.54
C GLY A 24 -47.61 13.47 10.77
N GLY A 25 -48.10 12.76 9.76
CA GLY A 25 -47.26 11.92 8.91
C GLY A 25 -46.39 12.78 7.99
N VAL A 26 -45.10 12.79 8.25
CA VAL A 26 -44.11 13.37 7.32
C VAL A 26 -44.25 12.61 5.99
N ASP A 27 -44.37 13.31 4.88
CA ASP A 27 -44.50 12.69 3.57
C ASP A 27 -43.33 11.70 3.32
N PRO A 28 -43.65 10.47 2.86
CA PRO A 28 -42.60 9.45 2.62
C PRO A 28 -41.53 9.92 1.67
N VAL A 29 -41.83 10.88 0.79
CA VAL A 29 -40.89 11.54 -0.10
C VAL A 29 -39.88 12.39 0.69
N ILE A 30 -40.33 13.10 1.71
CA ILE A 30 -39.47 13.94 2.56
C ILE A 30 -38.54 13.05 3.40
N ILE A 31 -39.06 11.92 3.92
CA ILE A 31 -38.22 10.94 4.65
C ILE A 31 -37.17 10.36 3.74
N GLY A 32 -37.50 9.98 2.50
CA GLY A 32 -36.55 9.47 1.49
C GLY A 32 -35.48 10.48 1.14
N LEU A 33 -35.85 11.75 0.95
CA LEU A 33 -34.91 12.85 0.67
C LEU A 33 -33.98 13.12 1.87
N LEU A 34 -34.49 13.11 3.08
CA LEU A 34 -33.68 13.27 4.30
C LEU A 34 -32.68 12.13 4.49
N CYS A 35 -33.14 10.88 4.35
CA CYS A 35 -32.25 9.72 4.42
C CYS A 35 -31.20 9.73 3.34
N GLY A 36 -31.53 10.13 2.11
CA GLY A 36 -30.61 10.28 1.01
C GLY A 36 -29.55 11.37 1.27
N ALA A 37 -29.97 12.52 1.79
CA ALA A 37 -29.06 13.62 2.14
C ALA A 37 -28.11 13.23 3.28
N VAL A 38 -28.61 12.56 4.32
CA VAL A 38 -27.78 12.06 5.42
C VAL A 38 -26.79 11.01 4.93
N GLY A 39 -27.21 10.07 4.09
CA GLY A 39 -26.33 9.07 3.49
C GLY A 39 -25.23 9.69 2.63
N LEU A 40 -25.56 10.72 1.83
CA LEU A 40 -24.58 11.45 1.02
C LEU A 40 -23.56 12.20 1.92
N LEU A 41 -24.03 12.85 2.97
CA LEU A 41 -23.15 13.56 3.91
C LEU A 41 -22.18 12.61 4.62
N ILE A 42 -22.66 11.45 5.08
CA ILE A 42 -21.83 10.43 5.70
C ILE A 42 -20.82 9.88 4.68
N GLY A 43 -21.22 9.61 3.46
CA GLY A 43 -20.34 9.13 2.39
C GLY A 43 -19.23 10.13 2.05
N VAL A 44 -19.59 11.41 1.88
CA VAL A 44 -18.61 12.48 1.63
C VAL A 44 -17.68 12.69 2.83
N ALA A 45 -18.23 12.69 4.05
CA ALA A 45 -17.44 12.83 5.27
C ALA A 45 -16.45 11.66 5.45
N SER A 46 -16.89 10.43 5.17
CA SER A 46 -16.02 9.24 5.21
C SER A 46 -14.92 9.30 4.17
N MET A 47 -15.21 9.74 2.94
CA MET A 47 -14.22 9.89 1.88
C MET A 47 -13.22 11.02 2.18
N LEU A 48 -13.70 12.13 2.75
CA LEU A 48 -12.84 13.23 3.19
C LEU A 48 -11.99 12.83 4.40
N ALA A 49 -12.53 12.08 5.35
CA ALA A 49 -11.78 11.55 6.48
C ALA A 49 -10.72 10.54 6.02
N PHE A 50 -11.03 9.68 5.05
CA PHE A 50 -10.07 8.76 4.45
C PHE A 50 -8.94 9.52 3.73
N ARG A 51 -9.29 10.51 2.89
CA ARG A 51 -8.30 11.38 2.24
C ARG A 51 -7.51 12.25 3.22
N ALA A 52 -8.13 12.74 4.28
CA ALA A 52 -7.44 13.45 5.34
C ALA A 52 -6.51 12.51 6.11
N SER A 53 -6.94 11.28 6.39
CA SER A 53 -6.10 10.26 7.03
C SER A 53 -4.90 9.85 6.16
N GLU A 54 -5.06 9.77 4.83
CA GLU A 54 -3.92 9.57 3.92
C GLU A 54 -2.99 10.79 3.90
N ARG A 55 -3.54 12.01 3.90
CA ARG A 55 -2.74 13.25 4.00
C ARG A 55 -2.10 13.43 5.38
N SER A 56 -2.78 13.03 6.45
CA SER A 56 -2.23 13.10 7.81
C SER A 56 -1.16 12.03 8.04
N ARG A 57 -1.20 10.92 7.31
CA ARG A 57 -0.10 9.95 7.31
C ARG A 57 1.16 10.49 6.61
N THR A 58 1.04 11.55 5.83
CA THR A 58 2.16 12.27 5.22
C THR A 58 2.55 13.55 5.96
N VAL A 59 1.80 13.98 7.00
CA VAL A 59 1.98 15.31 7.60
C VAL A 59 2.13 15.30 9.12
N ASP A 60 1.86 14.22 9.86
CA ASP A 60 1.93 14.31 11.31
C ASP A 60 2.64 13.14 11.97
N LEU A 61 3.94 13.21 11.94
CA LEU A 61 4.78 13.06 13.10
C LEU A 61 5.80 14.20 13.04
N ALA A 62 5.36 15.37 13.42
CA ALA A 62 6.23 16.43 13.93
C ALA A 62 6.72 16.03 15.35
N VAL A 63 7.27 14.86 15.48
CA VAL A 63 8.38 14.58 16.38
C VAL A 63 9.58 15.05 15.58
N GLY A 64 10.24 16.12 16.01
CA GLY A 64 11.29 16.89 15.37
C GLY A 64 11.73 16.30 14.03
N GLU A 65 11.51 17.02 12.93
CA GLU A 65 12.09 16.60 11.65
C GLU A 65 13.53 16.20 11.96
N PRO A 66 13.92 14.93 11.71
CA PRO A 66 15.32 14.60 11.79
C PRO A 66 15.98 15.53 10.78
N THR A 67 16.62 16.55 11.29
CA THR A 67 17.36 17.49 10.50
C THR A 67 18.60 16.79 9.98
N LEU A 68 18.37 15.91 9.00
CA LEU A 68 19.43 15.58 8.06
C LEU A 68 20.02 16.92 7.64
N ALA A 69 21.32 17.08 7.78
CA ALA A 69 21.98 18.31 7.42
C ALA A 69 21.42 18.83 6.09
N PRO A 70 21.04 20.12 6.01
CA PRO A 70 20.42 20.66 4.81
C PRO A 70 21.31 20.35 3.61
N GLY A 71 20.75 19.67 2.59
CA GLY A 71 21.47 19.20 1.41
C GLY A 71 21.74 17.68 1.36
N THR A 72 21.77 16.96 2.48
CA THR A 72 22.01 15.50 2.44
C THR A 72 20.92 14.74 1.67
N ALA A 73 19.67 15.17 1.81
CA ALA A 73 18.54 14.59 1.08
C ALA A 73 18.61 14.88 -0.44
N GLU A 74 19.09 16.05 -0.83
CA GLU A 74 19.28 16.41 -2.24
C GLU A 74 20.38 15.60 -2.87
N VAL A 75 21.52 15.43 -2.18
CA VAL A 75 22.63 14.59 -2.65
C VAL A 75 22.17 13.14 -2.81
N LEU A 76 21.43 12.59 -1.85
CA LEU A 76 20.89 11.23 -1.93
C LEU A 76 19.90 11.06 -3.09
N SER A 77 19.10 12.09 -3.41
CA SER A 77 18.14 12.04 -4.51
C SER A 77 18.80 12.03 -5.88
N VAL A 78 19.97 12.70 -6.02
CA VAL A 78 20.74 12.75 -7.28
C VAL A 78 21.46 11.43 -7.55
N LEU A 79 21.76 10.63 -6.53
CA LEU A 79 22.46 9.36 -6.69
C LEU A 79 21.67 8.28 -7.46
N GLY A 80 20.38 8.49 -7.72
CA GLY A 80 19.53 7.56 -8.49
C GLY A 80 19.33 6.19 -7.86
N ARG A 81 19.90 5.97 -6.65
CA ARG A 81 19.80 4.73 -5.90
C ARG A 81 18.61 4.77 -4.94
N ALA A 82 18.07 3.59 -4.61
CA ALA A 82 17.10 3.49 -3.54
C ALA A 82 17.77 3.80 -2.20
N TYR A 83 17.16 4.68 -1.40
CA TYR A 83 17.62 4.95 -0.05
C TYR A 83 16.48 4.93 0.96
N VAL A 84 16.82 4.53 2.17
CA VAL A 84 15.94 4.56 3.34
C VAL A 84 16.74 5.06 4.54
N VAL A 85 16.15 5.96 5.31
CA VAL A 85 16.68 6.39 6.62
C VAL A 85 15.75 5.86 7.69
N VAL A 86 16.30 5.18 8.67
CA VAL A 86 15.57 4.61 9.81
C VAL A 86 16.07 5.20 11.12
N ASP A 87 15.14 5.33 12.09
CA ASP A 87 15.41 5.80 13.44
C ASP A 87 15.91 4.69 14.38
N ALA A 88 16.09 5.03 15.65
CA ALA A 88 16.56 4.12 16.69
C ALA A 88 15.63 2.92 16.95
N VAL A 89 14.36 3.00 16.57
CA VAL A 89 13.34 1.95 16.75
C VAL A 89 13.00 1.22 15.46
N ASP A 90 13.85 1.33 14.44
CA ASP A 90 13.66 0.76 13.09
C ASP A 90 12.47 1.34 12.32
N GLY A 91 11.96 2.50 12.72
CA GLY A 91 10.96 3.28 12.02
C GLY A 91 11.55 3.96 10.79
N VAL A 92 10.85 3.91 9.66
CA VAL A 92 11.28 4.61 8.45
C VAL A 92 10.95 6.08 8.56
N VAL A 93 11.97 6.90 8.68
CA VAL A 93 11.89 8.36 8.74
C VAL A 93 11.83 8.96 7.35
N ARG A 94 12.62 8.44 6.43
CA ARG A 94 12.67 8.89 5.04
C ARG A 94 12.99 7.76 4.08
N ALA A 95 12.33 7.77 2.94
CA ALA A 95 12.62 6.85 1.83
C ALA A 95 12.30 7.53 0.50
N ASN A 96 13.05 7.20 -0.55
CA ASN A 96 12.75 7.70 -1.88
C ASN A 96 11.79 6.76 -2.63
N PRO A 97 11.18 7.21 -3.76
CA PRO A 97 10.27 6.39 -4.55
C PRO A 97 10.88 5.06 -5.01
N SER A 98 12.18 5.03 -5.29
CA SER A 98 12.88 3.79 -5.68
C SER A 98 12.88 2.74 -4.58
N ALA A 99 13.01 3.13 -3.31
CA ALA A 99 12.94 2.22 -2.18
C ALA A 99 11.54 1.56 -2.04
N TYR A 100 10.48 2.33 -2.31
CA TYR A 100 9.12 1.78 -2.36
C TYR A 100 8.93 0.85 -3.55
N ALA A 101 9.45 1.21 -4.72
CA ALA A 101 9.36 0.39 -5.94
C ALA A 101 10.10 -0.95 -5.81
N LEU A 102 11.22 -0.98 -5.09
CA LEU A 102 11.97 -2.20 -4.76
C LEU A 102 11.32 -3.01 -3.62
N GLY A 103 10.24 -2.52 -3.00
CA GLY A 103 9.55 -3.21 -1.91
C GLY A 103 10.31 -3.24 -0.59
N LEU A 104 11.30 -2.36 -0.39
CA LEU A 104 12.07 -2.28 0.85
C LEU A 104 11.25 -1.71 2.00
N VAL A 105 10.30 -0.82 1.67
CA VAL A 105 9.49 -0.07 2.62
C VAL A 105 8.01 -0.23 2.31
N ARG A 106 7.21 -0.39 3.35
CA ARG A 106 5.74 -0.34 3.28
C ARG A 106 5.24 0.57 4.40
N GLY A 107 4.64 1.72 4.02
CA GLY A 107 4.29 2.77 4.97
C GLY A 107 5.56 3.33 5.65
N HIS A 108 5.67 3.14 6.94
CA HIS A 108 6.82 3.57 7.75
C HIS A 108 7.63 2.39 8.30
N THR A 109 7.57 1.23 7.67
CA THR A 109 8.22 0.01 8.18
C THR A 109 9.07 -0.63 7.10
N LEU A 110 10.23 -1.15 7.49
CA LEU A 110 11.05 -2.02 6.64
C LEU A 110 10.32 -3.36 6.44
N VAL A 111 10.22 -3.81 5.19
CA VAL A 111 9.50 -5.04 4.84
C VAL A 111 10.37 -6.27 5.06
N LEU A 112 11.66 -6.17 4.79
CA LEU A 112 12.59 -7.28 4.73
C LEU A 112 13.22 -7.56 6.09
N ASP A 113 13.05 -8.77 6.62
CA ASP A 113 13.69 -9.20 7.88
C ASP A 113 15.23 -9.14 7.81
N PRO A 114 15.91 -9.58 6.73
CA PRO A 114 17.35 -9.42 6.60
C PRO A 114 17.81 -7.97 6.72
N LEU A 115 16.99 -7.02 6.26
CA LEU A 115 17.32 -5.61 6.33
C LEU A 115 17.24 -5.08 7.77
N ARG A 116 16.24 -5.52 8.54
CA ARG A 116 16.12 -5.18 9.97
C ARG A 116 17.30 -5.75 10.79
N GLU A 117 17.72 -6.98 10.49
CA GLU A 117 18.89 -7.58 11.13
C GLU A 117 20.17 -6.81 10.85
N LEU A 118 20.40 -6.41 9.60
CA LEU A 118 21.52 -5.59 9.20
C LEU A 118 21.52 -4.23 9.90
N THR A 119 20.36 -3.59 9.99
CA THR A 119 20.21 -2.30 10.65
C THR A 119 20.59 -2.40 12.13
N ARG A 120 20.14 -3.46 12.83
CA ARG A 120 20.48 -3.71 14.23
C ARG A 120 21.96 -3.99 14.42
N SER A 121 22.57 -4.80 13.55
CA SER A 121 24.00 -5.08 13.60
C SER A 121 24.83 -3.81 13.42
N VAL A 122 24.52 -3.01 12.40
CA VAL A 122 25.20 -1.75 12.14
C VAL A 122 25.05 -0.77 13.31
N ARG A 123 23.87 -0.73 13.94
CA ARG A 123 23.65 0.12 15.13
C ARG A 123 24.48 -0.33 16.32
N ALA A 124 24.64 -1.64 16.51
CA ALA A 124 25.44 -2.18 17.62
C ALA A 124 26.93 -2.00 17.42
N ASP A 125 27.42 -2.20 16.18
CA ASP A 125 28.84 -2.28 15.88
C ASP A 125 29.42 -0.96 15.32
N GLY A 126 28.57 -0.06 14.83
CA GLY A 126 28.95 1.20 14.17
C GLY A 126 29.67 1.00 12.84
N VAL A 127 29.71 -0.22 12.29
CA VAL A 127 30.45 -0.58 11.10
C VAL A 127 29.54 -0.62 9.88
N ILE A 128 30.00 -0.05 8.76
CA ILE A 128 29.31 -0.11 7.50
C ILE A 128 29.29 -1.55 7.00
N VAL A 129 28.12 -2.07 6.66
CA VAL A 129 27.94 -3.43 6.15
C VAL A 129 27.44 -3.37 4.71
N GLU A 130 28.11 -4.11 3.83
CA GLU A 130 27.64 -4.37 2.46
C GLU A 130 27.17 -5.82 2.36
N ARG A 131 25.99 -6.02 1.80
CA ARG A 131 25.44 -7.36 1.61
C ARG A 131 24.62 -7.44 0.33
N ARG A 132 24.84 -8.52 -0.42
CA ARG A 132 23.97 -8.91 -1.52
C ARG A 132 22.84 -9.77 -0.98
N VAL A 133 21.61 -9.43 -1.35
CA VAL A 133 20.39 -10.14 -0.97
C VAL A 133 19.60 -10.49 -2.22
N GLU A 134 19.19 -11.73 -2.30
CA GLU A 134 18.34 -12.24 -3.37
C GLU A 134 16.91 -12.39 -2.84
N LEU A 135 15.97 -11.77 -3.53
CA LEU A 135 14.57 -11.75 -3.15
C LEU A 135 13.72 -12.29 -4.30
N PRO A 136 12.69 -13.11 -4.01
CA PRO A 136 11.71 -13.46 -5.02
C PRO A 136 10.93 -12.19 -5.41
N ARG A 137 10.90 -11.88 -6.70
CA ARG A 137 10.19 -10.70 -7.22
C ARG A 137 8.68 -10.85 -7.15
N ASP A 138 8.20 -12.10 -7.18
CA ASP A 138 6.80 -12.47 -7.12
C ASP A 138 6.70 -13.85 -6.46
N PRO A 139 5.73 -14.14 -5.59
CA PRO A 139 5.52 -15.46 -5.00
C PRO A 139 5.33 -16.59 -6.04
N LEU A 140 4.91 -16.26 -7.25
CA LEU A 140 4.73 -17.17 -8.38
C LEU A 140 5.80 -17.01 -9.47
N ALA A 141 6.68 -16.03 -9.35
CA ALA A 141 7.62 -15.70 -10.40
C ALA A 141 8.94 -16.46 -10.27
N GLN A 142 9.38 -16.94 -11.39
CA GLN A 142 10.71 -17.54 -11.59
C GLN A 142 11.82 -16.47 -11.67
N SER A 143 11.53 -15.22 -11.29
CA SER A 143 12.50 -14.13 -11.35
C SER A 143 12.94 -13.70 -9.96
N THR A 144 14.25 -13.67 -9.77
CA THR A 144 14.92 -13.21 -8.56
C THR A 144 15.37 -11.77 -8.73
N LEU A 145 15.10 -10.94 -7.74
CA LEU A 145 15.63 -9.60 -7.61
C LEU A 145 16.93 -9.67 -6.81
N VAL A 146 18.04 -9.21 -7.40
CA VAL A 146 19.34 -9.18 -6.74
C VAL A 146 19.63 -7.75 -6.30
N LEU A 147 19.63 -7.51 -4.99
CA LEU A 147 19.93 -6.21 -4.40
C LEU A 147 21.31 -6.20 -3.76
N GLU A 148 22.09 -5.20 -4.09
CA GLU A 148 23.31 -4.85 -3.38
C GLU A 148 22.98 -3.76 -2.36
N MET A 149 23.02 -4.11 -1.09
CA MET A 149 22.65 -3.22 0.00
C MET A 149 23.87 -2.77 0.77
N ARG A 150 23.92 -1.48 1.07
CA ARG A 150 24.90 -0.87 1.96
C ARG A 150 24.17 -0.21 3.11
N VAL A 151 24.50 -0.60 4.33
CA VAL A 151 23.91 -0.06 5.55
C VAL A 151 25.02 0.62 6.34
N ALA A 152 24.79 1.87 6.70
CA ALA A 152 25.79 2.71 7.36
C ALA A 152 25.12 3.54 8.47
N PRO A 153 25.80 3.80 9.60
CA PRO A 153 25.33 4.80 10.55
C PRO A 153 25.41 6.19 9.88
N LEU A 154 24.35 6.97 10.01
CA LEU A 154 24.31 8.34 9.53
C LEU A 154 24.73 9.30 10.65
N ASP A 155 24.25 9.01 11.87
CA ASP A 155 24.62 9.62 13.13
C ASP A 155 24.31 8.64 14.29
N GLU A 156 24.22 9.14 15.55
CA GLU A 156 23.92 8.30 16.71
C GLU A 156 22.49 7.74 16.70
N GLU A 157 21.55 8.39 16.02
CA GLU A 157 20.12 8.04 16.02
C GLU A 157 19.67 7.38 14.73
N TYR A 158 20.33 7.70 13.60
CA TYR A 158 19.85 7.31 12.26
C TYR A 158 20.78 6.35 11.54
N ILE A 159 20.18 5.41 10.83
CA ILE A 159 20.86 4.48 9.94
C ILE A 159 20.42 4.78 8.50
N LEU A 160 21.39 4.90 7.60
CA LEU A 160 21.17 5.01 6.17
C LEU A 160 21.31 3.65 5.51
N ILE A 161 20.31 3.29 4.73
CA ILE A 161 20.29 2.10 3.90
C ILE A 161 20.30 2.57 2.45
N LEU A 162 21.27 2.11 1.67
CA LEU A 162 21.32 2.28 0.22
C LEU A 162 21.09 0.91 -0.42
N ALA A 163 20.28 0.87 -1.46
CA ALA A 163 20.06 -0.35 -2.24
C ALA A 163 20.19 -0.08 -3.73
N ASP A 164 20.89 -0.98 -4.40
CA ASP A 164 21.13 -0.95 -5.85
C ASP A 164 20.59 -2.24 -6.48
N ASP A 165 19.78 -2.13 -7.53
CA ASP A 165 19.30 -3.29 -8.28
C ASP A 165 20.39 -3.78 -9.23
N ARG A 166 20.92 -4.96 -8.95
CA ARG A 166 21.96 -5.63 -9.74
C ARG A 166 21.45 -6.79 -10.56
N THR A 167 20.14 -6.94 -10.67
CA THR A 167 19.49 -8.09 -11.32
C THR A 167 19.98 -8.26 -12.76
N ASP A 168 19.95 -7.20 -13.56
CA ASP A 168 20.37 -7.27 -14.97
C ASP A 168 21.87 -7.49 -15.14
N ALA A 169 22.68 -6.86 -14.29
CA ALA A 169 24.13 -7.05 -14.30
C ALA A 169 24.50 -8.51 -13.96
N THR A 170 23.89 -9.06 -12.93
CA THR A 170 24.13 -10.45 -12.50
C THR A 170 23.67 -11.44 -13.57
N ARG A 171 22.52 -11.19 -14.21
CA ARG A 171 22.01 -12.04 -15.29
C ARG A 171 22.93 -12.03 -16.51
N THR A 172 23.45 -10.86 -16.88
CA THR A 172 24.37 -10.71 -18.00
C THR A 172 25.69 -11.46 -17.73
N GLU A 173 26.19 -11.38 -16.51
CA GLU A 173 27.43 -12.06 -16.11
C GLU A 173 27.25 -13.59 -16.08
N ALA A 174 26.13 -14.09 -15.61
CA ALA A 174 25.77 -15.50 -15.66
C ALA A 174 25.73 -16.01 -17.12
N MET A 175 25.06 -15.28 -18.03
CA MET A 175 25.01 -15.65 -19.44
C MET A 175 26.41 -15.67 -20.10
N ARG A 176 27.28 -14.71 -19.76
CA ARG A 176 28.67 -14.70 -20.24
C ARG A 176 29.45 -15.91 -19.74
N HIS A 177 29.28 -16.26 -18.47
CA HIS A 177 29.93 -17.41 -17.87
C HIS A 177 29.50 -18.73 -18.55
N ASP A 178 28.20 -18.92 -18.71
CA ASP A 178 27.64 -20.11 -19.37
C ASP A 178 28.13 -20.23 -20.82
N PHE A 179 28.19 -19.11 -21.53
CA PHE A 179 28.74 -19.10 -22.89
C PHE A 179 30.20 -19.56 -22.94
N VAL A 180 31.07 -19.02 -22.08
CA VAL A 180 32.49 -19.40 -22.02
C VAL A 180 32.65 -20.87 -21.66
N VAL A 181 31.88 -21.40 -20.71
CA VAL A 181 31.92 -22.79 -20.32
C VAL A 181 31.48 -23.70 -21.46
N ASN A 182 30.39 -23.39 -22.13
CA ASN A 182 29.86 -24.18 -23.25
C ASN A 182 30.81 -24.19 -24.43
N VAL A 183 31.37 -23.03 -24.83
CA VAL A 183 32.37 -22.94 -25.89
C VAL A 183 33.63 -23.75 -25.54
N SER A 184 34.09 -23.69 -24.27
CA SER A 184 35.26 -24.47 -23.82
C SER A 184 35.00 -25.97 -23.86
N HIS A 185 33.76 -26.42 -23.61
CA HIS A 185 33.41 -27.84 -23.72
C HIS A 185 33.33 -28.33 -25.17
N GLU A 186 32.78 -27.51 -26.09
CA GLU A 186 32.71 -27.87 -27.50
C GLU A 186 34.09 -27.90 -28.18
N LEU A 187 35.01 -27.02 -27.79
CA LEU A 187 36.37 -26.99 -28.32
C LEU A 187 37.26 -28.13 -27.75
N LYS A 188 36.83 -28.82 -26.68
CA LYS A 188 37.55 -29.94 -26.09
C LYS A 188 37.13 -31.32 -26.64
N THR A 189 36.23 -31.39 -27.60
CA THR A 189 35.85 -32.67 -28.23
C THR A 189 36.98 -33.05 -29.20
N PRO A 190 37.91 -33.99 -28.88
CA PRO A 190 38.91 -34.48 -29.82
C PRO A 190 38.21 -35.33 -30.88
N VAL A 191 38.50 -35.09 -32.13
CA VAL A 191 38.20 -35.97 -33.25
C VAL A 191 38.97 -37.27 -33.08
#